data_a268d0c86fe7b951773ccbcf4e7683bd
#
_entry.id   a268d0c86fe7b951773ccbcf4e7683bd
#
_cell.length_a   1.000
_cell.length_b   1.000
_cell.length_c   1.000
_cell.angle_alpha   90.00
_cell.angle_beta   90.00
_cell.angle_gamma   90.00
#
_symmetry.space_group_name_H-M   'P 1'
#
loop_
_entity.id
_entity.type
_entity.pdbx_description
1 polymer ?
#
loop_
_entity_poly.entity_id
_entity_poly.type
_entity_poly.pdbx_seq_one_letter_code
_entity_poly.pdbx_strand_id
1 'polypeptide(L)'
;MNTWVEAPPRRKGLGCFARGCLILVVFAIALGIACFAGMYWGFQRNSALFHGIYWVTKAHAIADAPVPIPEFTASDAQIQSVHERCEDFEQKARAGQPSELELTADDINTLIATNQEARGKVFVSIEENRLRCQASVPLGEFIGRSGYYFNGDVTIEPKGVESLENPQLNRIVVNNEAVPTDLLNWKYRSKRLRDYLVNYRNKSGVGTIEIRDGKVILKSRTD
;
A
#
# COMPACT_ATOMS: atom_id res chain seq x y z
N MET A 1 -86.91 -26.72 -27.13
CA MET A 1 -85.94 -25.64 -27.21
C MET A 1 -84.83 -25.92 -26.19
N ASN A 2 -83.63 -26.45 -26.65
CA ASN A 2 -82.50 -26.73 -25.81
C ASN A 2 -81.55 -25.58 -25.95
N THR A 3 -81.47 -24.72 -24.94
CA THR A 3 -80.46 -23.65 -24.86
C THR A 3 -79.16 -24.22 -24.33
N TRP A 4 -78.16 -24.40 -25.21
CA TRP A 4 -76.83 -24.77 -24.81
C TRP A 4 -76.13 -23.54 -24.15
N VAL A 5 -75.83 -23.65 -22.86
CA VAL A 5 -75.06 -22.65 -22.12
C VAL A 5 -73.58 -22.89 -22.47
N GLU A 6 -73.02 -22.00 -23.24
CA GLU A 6 -71.54 -22.02 -23.50
C GLU A 6 -70.78 -21.85 -22.18
N ALA A 7 -69.89 -22.80 -21.92
CA ALA A 7 -69.00 -22.72 -20.73
C ALA A 7 -67.98 -21.60 -20.89
N PRO A 8 -67.69 -20.78 -19.86
CA PRO A 8 -66.78 -19.70 -19.98
C PRO A 8 -65.36 -20.19 -20.31
N PRO A 9 -64.60 -19.44 -21.12
CA PRO A 9 -63.29 -19.86 -21.57
C PRO A 9 -62.35 -20.02 -20.34
N ARG A 10 -61.75 -21.22 -20.22
CA ARG A 10 -60.74 -21.50 -19.18
C ARG A 10 -59.54 -20.56 -19.38
N ARG A 11 -59.34 -19.64 -18.46
CA ARG A 11 -58.12 -18.82 -18.41
C ARG A 11 -56.93 -19.76 -18.29
N LYS A 12 -56.09 -19.82 -19.32
CA LYS A 12 -54.80 -20.52 -19.30
C LYS A 12 -53.94 -19.86 -18.23
N GLY A 13 -53.88 -20.47 -17.05
CA GLY A 13 -52.93 -20.03 -16.01
C GLY A 13 -51.52 -20.19 -16.53
N LEU A 14 -50.66 -19.21 -16.23
CA LEU A 14 -49.23 -19.28 -16.50
C LEU A 14 -48.70 -20.63 -15.99
N GLY A 15 -48.17 -21.45 -16.89
CA GLY A 15 -47.63 -22.76 -16.60
C GLY A 15 -46.55 -22.68 -15.49
N CYS A 16 -46.39 -23.80 -14.77
CA CYS A 16 -45.45 -23.89 -13.64
C CYS A 16 -44.01 -23.39 -13.99
N PHE A 17 -43.62 -23.56 -15.27
CA PHE A 17 -42.35 -23.11 -15.81
C PHE A 17 -42.24 -21.55 -15.88
N ALA A 18 -43.30 -20.88 -16.28
CA ALA A 18 -43.32 -19.41 -16.36
C ALA A 18 -43.32 -18.76 -14.96
N ARG A 19 -43.91 -19.41 -13.96
CA ARG A 19 -43.83 -18.93 -12.56
C ARG A 19 -42.46 -19.11 -11.97
N GLY A 20 -41.77 -20.23 -12.27
CA GLY A 20 -40.36 -20.46 -11.82
C GLY A 20 -39.41 -19.46 -12.45
N CYS A 21 -39.53 -19.18 -13.76
CA CYS A 21 -38.71 -18.21 -14.47
C CYS A 21 -38.92 -16.78 -13.93
N LEU A 22 -40.17 -16.40 -13.62
CA LEU A 22 -40.50 -15.09 -13.05
C LEU A 22 -39.86 -14.90 -11.65
N ILE A 23 -39.90 -15.94 -10.81
CA ILE A 23 -39.29 -15.93 -9.47
C ILE A 23 -37.77 -15.76 -9.60
N LEU A 24 -37.10 -16.48 -10.51
CA LEU A 24 -35.69 -16.35 -10.76
C LEU A 24 -35.29 -14.95 -11.24
N VAL A 25 -36.07 -14.35 -12.15
CA VAL A 25 -35.83 -12.98 -12.63
C VAL A 25 -35.98 -11.96 -11.51
N VAL A 26 -37.04 -12.07 -10.69
CA VAL A 26 -37.28 -11.19 -9.53
C VAL A 26 -36.11 -11.33 -8.51
N PHE A 27 -35.67 -12.56 -8.25
CA PHE A 27 -34.57 -12.83 -7.34
C PHE A 27 -33.22 -12.25 -7.88
N ALA A 28 -32.95 -12.41 -9.18
CA ALA A 28 -31.76 -11.84 -9.83
C ALA A 28 -31.76 -10.30 -9.76
N ILE A 29 -32.92 -9.66 -9.98
CA ILE A 29 -33.07 -8.20 -9.85
C ILE A 29 -32.87 -7.76 -8.39
N ALA A 30 -33.48 -8.46 -7.42
CA ALA A 30 -33.31 -8.15 -6.00
C ALA A 30 -31.86 -8.31 -5.54
N LEU A 31 -31.16 -9.36 -6.00
CA LEU A 31 -29.75 -9.58 -5.74
C LEU A 31 -28.89 -8.46 -6.38
N GLY A 32 -29.19 -8.06 -7.61
CA GLY A 32 -28.52 -6.96 -8.29
C GLY A 32 -28.68 -5.63 -7.53
N ILE A 33 -29.90 -5.32 -7.07
CA ILE A 33 -30.17 -4.12 -6.25
C ILE A 33 -29.43 -4.20 -4.91
N ALA A 34 -29.43 -5.36 -4.24
CA ALA A 34 -28.72 -5.53 -2.97
C ALA A 34 -27.20 -5.39 -3.13
N CYS A 35 -26.62 -5.95 -4.20
CA CYS A 35 -25.20 -5.77 -4.54
C CYS A 35 -24.87 -4.30 -4.86
N PHE A 36 -25.74 -3.64 -5.64
CA PHE A 36 -25.55 -2.22 -5.98
C PHE A 36 -25.69 -1.31 -4.76
N ALA A 37 -26.69 -1.54 -3.92
CA ALA A 37 -26.90 -0.82 -2.67
C ALA A 37 -25.75 -1.07 -1.67
N GLY A 38 -25.28 -2.31 -1.56
CA GLY A 38 -24.13 -2.69 -0.72
C GLY A 38 -22.84 -2.04 -1.22
N MET A 39 -22.64 -2.01 -2.53
CA MET A 39 -21.52 -1.32 -3.17
C MET A 39 -21.61 0.20 -2.94
N TYR A 40 -22.76 0.82 -3.19
CA TYR A 40 -23.01 2.24 -2.98
C TYR A 40 -22.83 2.64 -1.50
N TRP A 41 -23.31 1.84 -0.56
CA TRP A 41 -23.15 2.08 0.88
C TRP A 41 -21.72 1.86 1.36
N GLY A 42 -21.04 0.84 0.83
CA GLY A 42 -19.61 0.60 1.06
C GLY A 42 -18.77 1.76 0.55
N PHE A 43 -19.15 2.32 -0.57
CA PHE A 43 -18.49 3.47 -1.19
C PHE A 43 -18.69 4.76 -0.40
N GLN A 44 -19.89 5.08 0.06
CA GLN A 44 -20.11 6.25 0.90
C GLN A 44 -19.38 6.20 2.25
N ARG A 45 -19.17 4.99 2.79
CA ARG A 45 -18.51 4.79 4.09
C ARG A 45 -16.98 4.78 4.02
N ASN A 46 -16.39 4.58 2.83
CA ASN A 46 -14.96 4.45 2.61
C ASN A 46 -14.45 5.35 1.48
N SER A 47 -14.66 6.67 1.63
CA SER A 47 -14.11 7.66 0.68
C SER A 47 -12.60 7.50 0.46
N ALA A 48 -11.86 7.07 1.49
CA ALA A 48 -10.43 6.82 1.41
C ALA A 48 -10.06 5.66 0.47
N LEU A 49 -10.88 4.60 0.38
CA LEU A 49 -10.68 3.52 -0.60
C LEU A 49 -10.85 4.00 -2.03
N PHE A 50 -11.85 4.86 -2.27
CA PHE A 50 -12.08 5.47 -3.58
C PHE A 50 -10.93 6.38 -4.00
N HIS A 51 -10.53 7.26 -3.11
CA HIS A 51 -9.38 8.12 -3.32
C HIS A 51 -8.12 7.29 -3.55
N GLY A 52 -7.95 6.18 -2.83
CA GLY A 52 -6.85 5.24 -3.01
C GLY A 52 -6.85 4.57 -4.38
N ILE A 53 -7.99 4.02 -4.83
CA ILE A 53 -8.12 3.37 -6.14
C ILE A 53 -7.92 4.41 -7.26
N TYR A 54 -8.58 5.55 -7.17
CA TYR A 54 -8.41 6.64 -8.13
C TYR A 54 -6.97 7.12 -8.21
N TRP A 55 -6.32 7.30 -7.05
CA TRP A 55 -4.94 7.71 -6.97
C TRP A 55 -3.98 6.66 -7.56
N VAL A 56 -4.15 5.38 -7.24
CA VAL A 56 -3.35 4.27 -7.81
C VAL A 56 -3.47 4.22 -9.31
N THR A 57 -4.69 4.42 -9.84
CA THR A 57 -4.94 4.46 -11.29
C THR A 57 -4.28 5.67 -11.92
N LYS A 58 -4.37 6.83 -11.30
CA LYS A 58 -3.77 8.08 -11.76
C LYS A 58 -2.24 8.03 -11.72
N ALA A 59 -1.68 7.48 -10.65
CA ALA A 59 -0.24 7.31 -10.49
C ALA A 59 0.35 6.19 -11.40
N HIS A 60 -0.49 5.43 -12.11
CA HIS A 60 -0.05 4.27 -12.92
C HIS A 60 0.87 3.32 -12.14
N ALA A 61 0.61 3.20 -10.83
CA ALA A 61 1.47 2.45 -9.94
C ALA A 61 1.28 0.93 -10.02
N ILE A 62 0.24 0.45 -10.72
CA ILE A 62 -0.01 -0.98 -10.96
C ILE A 62 0.06 -1.26 -12.45
N ALA A 63 0.88 -2.26 -12.82
CA ALA A 63 1.06 -2.71 -14.20
C ALA A 63 1.11 -4.24 -14.27
N ASP A 64 0.99 -4.77 -15.47
CA ASP A 64 1.06 -6.20 -15.78
C ASP A 64 2.50 -6.70 -16.08
N ALA A 65 3.47 -5.78 -16.07
CA ALA A 65 4.88 -6.09 -16.27
C ALA A 65 5.76 -5.32 -15.27
N PRO A 66 6.92 -5.89 -14.86
CA PRO A 66 7.88 -5.18 -14.03
C PRO A 66 8.58 -4.07 -14.82
N VAL A 67 8.98 -3.01 -14.11
CA VAL A 67 9.89 -1.98 -14.63
C VAL A 67 11.32 -2.32 -14.22
N PRO A 68 12.33 -2.14 -15.11
CA PRO A 68 13.72 -2.33 -14.75
C PRO A 68 14.12 -1.43 -13.57
N ILE A 69 14.72 -2.03 -12.54
CA ILE A 69 15.30 -1.34 -11.40
C ILE A 69 16.81 -1.32 -11.56
N PRO A 70 17.49 -0.21 -11.21
CA PRO A 70 18.96 -0.15 -11.25
C PRO A 70 19.59 -1.31 -10.47
N GLU A 71 20.53 -1.99 -11.10
CA GLU A 71 21.27 -3.07 -10.44
C GLU A 71 22.30 -2.48 -9.46
N PHE A 72 22.36 -3.05 -8.27
CA PHE A 72 23.33 -2.70 -7.26
C PHE A 72 24.00 -3.95 -6.71
N THR A 73 25.32 -3.93 -6.68
CA THR A 73 26.14 -5.02 -6.14
C THR A 73 27.03 -4.46 -5.03
N ALA A 74 26.91 -5.01 -3.85
CA ALA A 74 27.75 -4.66 -2.71
C ALA A 74 28.91 -5.66 -2.57
N SER A 75 30.09 -5.18 -2.21
CA SER A 75 31.19 -6.04 -1.79
C SER A 75 30.95 -6.58 -0.36
N ASP A 76 31.60 -7.70 -0.03
CA ASP A 76 31.49 -8.28 1.31
C ASP A 76 31.96 -7.30 2.40
N ALA A 77 32.99 -6.50 2.12
CA ALA A 77 33.49 -5.47 3.02
C ALA A 77 32.44 -4.35 3.26
N GLN A 78 31.72 -3.92 2.23
CA GLN A 78 30.63 -2.95 2.38
C GLN A 78 29.49 -3.53 3.21
N ILE A 79 29.08 -4.77 2.92
CA ILE A 79 28.03 -5.48 3.66
C ILE A 79 28.39 -5.54 5.14
N GLN A 80 29.59 -6.03 5.45
CA GLN A 80 30.06 -6.13 6.83
C GLN A 80 30.10 -4.77 7.54
N SER A 81 30.68 -3.75 6.92
CA SER A 81 30.76 -2.41 7.49
C SER A 81 29.40 -1.79 7.82
N VAL A 82 28.42 -1.93 6.90
CA VAL A 82 27.08 -1.38 7.13
C VAL A 82 26.37 -2.16 8.24
N HIS A 83 26.47 -3.49 8.26
CA HIS A 83 25.88 -4.32 9.32
C HIS A 83 26.45 -3.97 10.68
N GLU A 84 27.78 -3.87 10.83
CA GLU A 84 28.43 -3.52 12.09
C GLU A 84 27.95 -2.16 12.63
N ARG A 85 27.83 -1.14 11.75
CA ARG A 85 27.32 0.19 12.14
C ARG A 85 25.84 0.14 12.57
N CYS A 86 25.02 -0.64 11.87
CA CYS A 86 23.62 -0.82 12.23
C CYS A 86 23.45 -1.56 13.55
N GLU A 87 24.23 -2.61 13.78
CA GLU A 87 24.21 -3.39 15.04
C GLU A 87 24.69 -2.56 16.24
N ASP A 88 25.77 -1.79 16.08
CA ASP A 88 26.26 -0.87 17.14
C ASP A 88 25.19 0.17 17.50
N PHE A 89 24.57 0.78 16.49
CA PHE A 89 23.47 1.71 16.69
C PHE A 89 22.30 1.05 17.44
N GLU A 90 21.84 -0.13 17.00
CA GLU A 90 20.74 -0.82 17.67
C GLU A 90 21.06 -1.22 19.11
N GLN A 91 22.29 -1.67 19.39
CA GLN A 91 22.72 -2.01 20.74
C GLN A 91 22.67 -0.80 21.66
N LYS A 92 23.24 0.34 21.23
CA LYS A 92 23.24 1.58 22.01
C LYS A 92 21.82 2.12 22.21
N ALA A 93 21.01 2.10 21.14
CA ALA A 93 19.62 2.54 21.23
C ALA A 93 18.77 1.70 22.18
N ARG A 94 18.96 0.36 22.21
CA ARG A 94 18.29 -0.53 23.16
C ARG A 94 18.76 -0.35 24.59
N ALA A 95 20.01 0.09 24.78
CA ALA A 95 20.57 0.41 26.08
C ALA A 95 20.16 1.82 26.59
N GLY A 96 19.31 2.56 25.84
CA GLY A 96 18.93 3.94 26.17
C GLY A 96 20.09 4.95 26.02
N GLN A 97 21.16 4.57 25.32
CA GLN A 97 22.31 5.43 25.10
C GLN A 97 22.10 6.30 23.86
N PRO A 98 22.52 7.58 23.89
CA PRO A 98 22.54 8.42 22.70
C PRO A 98 23.40 7.79 21.60
N SER A 99 22.83 7.63 20.41
CA SER A 99 23.54 7.09 19.27
C SER A 99 23.03 7.72 17.98
N GLU A 100 23.92 7.85 17.00
CA GLU A 100 23.63 8.38 15.68
C GLU A 100 24.16 7.42 14.62
N LEU A 101 23.36 7.15 13.58
CA LEU A 101 23.71 6.32 12.43
C LEU A 101 23.49 7.13 11.16
N GLU A 102 24.55 7.34 10.41
CA GLU A 102 24.50 7.94 9.08
C GLU A 102 24.53 6.83 8.01
N LEU A 103 23.60 6.90 7.08
CA LEU A 103 23.51 5.97 5.95
C LEU A 103 23.49 6.76 4.63
N THR A 104 24.40 6.45 3.74
CA THR A 104 24.39 6.91 2.35
C THR A 104 23.38 6.11 1.53
N ALA A 105 23.07 6.55 0.31
CA ALA A 105 22.27 5.77 -0.63
C ALA A 105 22.88 4.37 -0.89
N ASP A 106 24.21 4.30 -1.01
CA ASP A 106 24.94 3.04 -1.21
C ASP A 106 24.83 2.11 0.01
N ASP A 107 24.89 2.66 1.22
CA ASP A 107 24.68 1.88 2.45
C ASP A 107 23.27 1.28 2.47
N ILE A 108 22.26 2.06 2.11
CA ILE A 108 20.86 1.60 2.06
C ILE A 108 20.70 0.54 0.97
N ASN A 109 21.27 0.75 -0.22
CA ASN A 109 21.23 -0.23 -1.30
C ASN A 109 22.00 -1.51 -0.95
N THR A 110 23.08 -1.41 -0.15
CA THR A 110 23.77 -2.58 0.41
C THR A 110 22.85 -3.41 1.29
N LEU A 111 22.09 -2.78 2.19
CA LEU A 111 21.10 -3.48 3.02
C LEU A 111 19.98 -4.09 2.18
N ILE A 112 19.52 -3.41 1.13
CA ILE A 112 18.53 -3.92 0.18
C ILE A 112 19.07 -5.15 -0.56
N ALA A 113 20.32 -5.11 -1.02
CA ALA A 113 20.95 -6.20 -1.76
C ALA A 113 21.14 -7.48 -0.93
N THR A 114 21.26 -7.36 0.39
CA THR A 114 21.33 -8.52 1.31
C THR A 114 19.95 -9.08 1.67
N ASN A 115 18.87 -8.35 1.44
CA ASN A 115 17.51 -8.80 1.69
C ASN A 115 16.93 -9.53 0.47
N GLN A 116 16.64 -10.83 0.60
CA GLN A 116 16.14 -11.66 -0.51
C GLN A 116 14.80 -11.18 -1.09
N GLU A 117 13.95 -10.56 -0.28
CA GLU A 117 12.63 -10.07 -0.72
C GLU A 117 12.74 -8.74 -1.48
N ALA A 118 13.73 -7.90 -1.16
CA ALA A 118 13.91 -6.55 -1.71
C ALA A 118 14.92 -6.49 -2.85
N ARG A 119 15.89 -7.42 -2.90
CA ARG A 119 16.94 -7.46 -3.92
C ARG A 119 16.37 -7.44 -5.34
N GLY A 120 16.87 -6.51 -6.16
CA GLY A 120 16.44 -6.36 -7.55
C GLY A 120 15.02 -5.83 -7.74
N LYS A 121 14.32 -5.52 -6.65
CA LYS A 121 12.95 -4.98 -6.68
C LYS A 121 12.87 -3.54 -6.18
N VAL A 122 13.89 -3.10 -5.46
CA VAL A 122 13.94 -1.76 -4.85
C VAL A 122 15.33 -1.18 -5.02
N PHE A 123 15.39 0.11 -5.33
CA PHE A 123 16.63 0.89 -5.41
C PHE A 123 16.39 2.28 -4.80
N VAL A 124 17.36 2.78 -4.06
CA VAL A 124 17.27 4.06 -3.35
C VAL A 124 18.34 5.03 -3.85
N SER A 125 17.95 6.27 -4.09
CA SER A 125 18.86 7.40 -4.28
C SER A 125 18.51 8.53 -3.30
N ILE A 126 19.49 9.40 -3.01
CA ILE A 126 19.27 10.59 -2.18
C ILE A 126 19.70 11.79 -3.00
N GLU A 127 18.76 12.64 -3.34
CA GLU A 127 18.96 13.82 -4.18
C GLU A 127 18.44 15.06 -3.45
N GLU A 128 19.25 16.09 -3.29
CA GLU A 128 18.83 17.37 -2.69
C GLU A 128 18.04 17.22 -1.37
N ASN A 129 18.47 16.37 -0.46
CA ASN A 129 17.78 16.08 0.79
C ASN A 129 16.41 15.38 0.64
N ARG A 130 16.18 14.74 -0.49
CA ARG A 130 15.01 13.91 -0.77
C ARG A 130 15.43 12.46 -0.92
N LEU A 131 14.66 11.57 -0.31
CA LEU A 131 14.82 10.14 -0.53
C LEU A 131 13.94 9.73 -1.72
N ARG A 132 14.55 9.18 -2.75
CA ARG A 132 13.86 8.60 -3.89
C ARG A 132 14.03 7.09 -3.87
N CYS A 133 12.93 6.37 -3.94
CA CYS A 133 12.89 4.92 -3.93
C CYS A 133 12.19 4.44 -5.21
N GLN A 134 12.92 3.78 -6.07
CA GLN A 134 12.37 3.09 -7.23
C GLN A 134 12.03 1.66 -6.83
N ALA A 135 10.79 1.23 -7.09
CA ALA A 135 10.31 -0.09 -6.71
C ALA A 135 9.56 -0.76 -7.85
N SER A 136 9.80 -2.06 -8.03
CA SER A 136 9.03 -2.94 -8.92
C SER A 136 8.78 -4.25 -8.19
N VAL A 137 7.63 -4.34 -7.51
CA VAL A 137 7.31 -5.43 -6.58
C VAL A 137 6.11 -6.22 -7.08
N PRO A 138 6.22 -7.57 -7.21
CA PRO A 138 5.09 -8.40 -7.59
C PRO A 138 3.99 -8.35 -6.52
N LEU A 139 2.75 -8.11 -6.94
CA LEU A 139 1.59 -8.00 -6.05
C LEU A 139 0.85 -9.33 -5.82
N GLY A 140 1.30 -10.42 -6.43
CA GLY A 140 0.62 -11.72 -6.37
C GLY A 140 0.31 -12.21 -4.98
N GLU A 141 1.22 -12.01 -4.03
CA GLU A 141 1.05 -12.39 -2.63
C GLU A 141 0.06 -11.50 -1.86
N PHE A 142 -0.10 -10.24 -2.28
CA PHE A 142 -0.94 -9.26 -1.58
C PHE A 142 -2.39 -9.27 -2.06
N ILE A 143 -2.61 -9.45 -3.37
CA ILE A 143 -3.95 -9.37 -3.97
C ILE A 143 -4.47 -10.73 -4.48
N GLY A 144 -3.71 -11.81 -4.27
CA GLY A 144 -4.10 -13.16 -4.69
C GLY A 144 -4.17 -13.36 -6.22
N ARG A 145 -3.63 -12.42 -7.00
CA ARG A 145 -3.54 -12.49 -8.46
C ARG A 145 -2.08 -12.36 -8.91
N SER A 146 -1.55 -13.41 -9.50
CA SER A 146 -0.24 -13.38 -10.16
C SER A 146 -0.30 -12.49 -11.43
N GLY A 147 0.83 -11.86 -11.77
CA GLY A 147 0.97 -11.08 -13.00
C GLY A 147 0.75 -9.57 -12.86
N TYR A 148 0.58 -9.06 -11.65
CA TYR A 148 0.54 -7.62 -11.40
C TYR A 148 1.73 -7.18 -10.56
N TYR A 149 2.25 -6.00 -10.87
CA TYR A 149 3.39 -5.36 -10.21
C TYR A 149 3.01 -3.99 -9.69
N PHE A 150 3.52 -3.64 -8.51
CA PHE A 150 3.61 -2.26 -8.09
C PHE A 150 4.88 -1.67 -8.68
N ASN A 151 4.76 -0.73 -9.60
CA ASN A 151 5.85 0.02 -10.18
C ASN A 151 5.78 1.45 -9.67
N GLY A 152 6.66 1.82 -8.78
CA GLY A 152 6.62 3.12 -8.12
C GLY A 152 7.98 3.80 -8.08
N ASP A 153 7.99 5.07 -8.47
CA ASP A 153 9.06 6.02 -8.18
C ASP A 153 8.57 6.88 -7.02
N VAL A 154 8.97 6.51 -5.81
CA VAL A 154 8.49 7.09 -4.55
C VAL A 154 9.49 8.14 -4.08
N THR A 155 9.06 9.40 -4.01
CA THR A 155 9.85 10.48 -3.42
C THR A 155 9.29 10.86 -2.07
N ILE A 156 10.15 10.90 -1.05
CA ILE A 156 9.84 11.32 0.31
C ILE A 156 10.58 12.63 0.59
N GLU A 157 9.83 13.68 0.88
CA GLU A 157 10.36 15.00 1.24
C GLU A 157 10.13 15.20 2.75
N PRO A 158 11.15 15.04 3.60
CA PRO A 158 11.03 15.36 5.03
C PRO A 158 11.03 16.87 5.24
N LYS A 159 10.40 17.33 6.32
CA LYS A 159 10.39 18.75 6.72
C LYS A 159 11.51 19.06 7.73
N GLY A 160 12.73 18.66 7.44
CA GLY A 160 13.84 18.77 8.38
C GLY A 160 13.96 17.56 9.28
N VAL A 161 14.24 17.75 10.57
CA VAL A 161 14.33 16.66 11.53
C VAL A 161 12.92 16.15 11.86
N GLU A 162 12.61 14.95 11.42
CA GLU A 162 11.32 14.31 11.68
C GLU A 162 11.39 13.47 12.95
N SER A 163 10.57 13.85 13.95
CA SER A 163 10.32 12.95 15.08
C SER A 163 9.48 11.77 14.60
N LEU A 164 9.99 10.56 14.79
CA LEU A 164 9.20 9.37 14.50
C LEU A 164 7.98 9.23 15.42
N GLU A 165 7.83 10.04 16.47
CA GLU A 165 6.63 10.07 17.32
C GLU A 165 5.43 10.69 16.64
N ASN A 166 5.65 11.66 15.82
CA ASN A 166 4.61 12.30 15.04
C ASN A 166 5.19 12.68 13.68
N PRO A 167 5.45 11.69 12.80
CA PRO A 167 6.08 11.96 11.52
C PRO A 167 5.16 12.88 10.71
N GLN A 168 5.60 14.08 10.52
CA GLN A 168 5.00 15.01 9.58
C GLN A 168 5.65 14.78 8.21
N LEU A 169 5.41 13.60 7.64
CA LEU A 169 5.77 13.32 6.25
C LEU A 169 5.01 14.34 5.39
N ASN A 170 5.68 15.39 4.99
CA ASN A 170 5.06 16.50 4.31
C ASN A 170 4.50 16.12 2.96
N ARG A 171 5.22 15.26 2.26
CA ARG A 171 4.83 14.87 0.93
C ARG A 171 5.45 13.51 0.58
N ILE A 172 4.60 12.55 0.32
CA ILE A 172 4.96 11.32 -0.37
C ILE A 172 4.41 11.45 -1.78
N VAL A 173 5.27 11.30 -2.76
CA VAL A 173 4.92 11.36 -4.19
C VAL A 173 5.24 9.99 -4.79
N VAL A 174 4.34 9.43 -5.57
CA VAL A 174 4.57 8.19 -6.32
C VAL A 174 4.28 8.49 -7.78
N ASN A 175 5.25 8.27 -8.66
CA ASN A 175 5.15 8.55 -10.10
C ASN A 175 4.62 9.97 -10.38
N ASN A 176 5.16 10.98 -9.68
CA ASN A 176 4.77 12.39 -9.73
C ASN A 176 3.39 12.74 -9.16
N GLU A 177 2.65 11.76 -8.62
CA GLU A 177 1.36 12.00 -7.99
C GLU A 177 1.47 11.96 -6.46
N ALA A 178 1.05 13.04 -5.81
CA ALA A 178 1.06 13.11 -4.36
C ALA A 178 0.08 12.09 -3.74
N VAL A 179 0.54 11.35 -2.73
CA VAL A 179 -0.32 10.42 -1.99
C VAL A 179 -1.35 11.22 -1.19
N PRO A 180 -2.65 10.97 -1.38
CA PRO A 180 -3.69 11.66 -0.62
C PRO A 180 -3.53 11.45 0.89
N THR A 181 -3.67 12.52 1.66
CA THR A 181 -3.59 12.45 3.13
C THR A 181 -4.65 11.51 3.72
N ASP A 182 -5.81 11.42 3.08
CA ASP A 182 -6.89 10.52 3.49
C ASP A 182 -6.47 9.05 3.40
N LEU A 183 -5.67 8.69 2.38
CA LEU A 183 -5.12 7.36 2.21
C LEU A 183 -4.11 7.04 3.32
N LEU A 184 -3.25 7.99 3.67
CA LEU A 184 -2.28 7.83 4.78
C LEU A 184 -2.98 7.69 6.14
N ASN A 185 -4.14 8.32 6.28
CA ASN A 185 -4.98 8.25 7.49
C ASN A 185 -5.95 7.08 7.50
N TRP A 186 -6.08 6.35 6.39
CA TRP A 186 -6.97 5.20 6.30
C TRP A 186 -6.55 4.10 7.28
N LYS A 187 -7.55 3.54 7.98
CA LYS A 187 -7.32 2.48 8.98
C LYS A 187 -7.45 1.10 8.33
N TYR A 188 -6.37 0.35 8.36
CA TYR A 188 -6.36 -1.07 8.05
C TYR A 188 -6.12 -1.87 9.35
N ARG A 189 -6.99 -2.82 9.68
CA ARG A 189 -6.91 -3.60 10.93
C ARG A 189 -6.72 -2.72 12.19
N SER A 190 -7.51 -1.63 12.30
CA SER A 190 -7.52 -0.68 13.41
C SER A 190 -6.32 0.28 13.51
N LYS A 191 -5.32 0.17 12.65
CA LYS A 191 -4.16 1.09 12.58
C LYS A 191 -4.22 1.90 11.29
N ARG A 192 -3.77 3.17 11.34
CA ARG A 192 -3.63 4.00 10.12
C ARG A 192 -2.46 3.50 9.30
N LEU A 193 -2.51 3.65 7.96
CA LEU A 193 -1.38 3.26 7.10
C LEU A 193 -0.08 3.91 7.54
N ARG A 194 -0.10 5.20 7.90
CA ARG A 194 1.08 5.88 8.45
C ARG A 194 1.59 5.25 9.75
N ASP A 195 0.71 4.67 10.58
CA ASP A 195 1.11 4.03 11.84
C ASP A 195 1.85 2.71 11.59
N TYR A 196 1.65 2.06 10.44
CA TYR A 196 2.45 0.90 10.02
C TYR A 196 3.87 1.30 9.65
N LEU A 197 4.05 2.46 9.02
CA LEU A 197 5.37 3.04 8.74
C LEU A 197 6.11 3.38 10.05
N VAL A 198 5.36 3.80 11.07
CA VAL A 198 5.86 4.17 12.41
C VAL A 198 6.07 2.95 13.32
N ASN A 199 5.31 1.88 13.17
CA ASN A 199 5.40 0.70 14.06
C ASN A 199 6.70 -0.09 13.95
N TYR A 200 7.41 0.02 12.84
CA TYR A 200 8.77 -0.52 12.69
C TYR A 200 9.73 0.09 13.72
N ARG A 201 9.45 1.27 14.16
CA ARG A 201 10.14 2.13 15.09
C ARG A 201 10.27 1.59 16.52
N ASN A 202 9.19 1.05 17.10
CA ASN A 202 9.19 0.66 18.51
C ASN A 202 10.15 -0.50 18.83
N LYS A 203 10.61 -1.20 17.82
CA LYS A 203 11.58 -2.29 17.95
C LYS A 203 13.03 -1.85 17.76
N SER A 204 13.27 -0.75 17.01
CA SER A 204 14.62 -0.32 16.63
C SER A 204 15.24 0.73 17.55
N GLY A 205 14.48 1.31 18.50
CA GLY A 205 14.99 2.38 19.39
C GLY A 205 15.26 3.73 18.67
N VAL A 206 14.85 3.89 17.42
CA VAL A 206 15.04 5.13 16.65
C VAL A 206 14.08 6.21 17.14
N GLY A 207 14.59 7.38 17.46
CA GLY A 207 13.81 8.56 17.90
C GLY A 207 13.52 9.53 16.76
N THR A 208 14.53 9.89 15.97
CA THR A 208 14.40 10.84 14.87
C THR A 208 15.07 10.34 13.60
N ILE A 209 14.57 10.85 12.48
CA ILE A 209 15.15 10.66 11.13
C ILE A 209 15.31 12.02 10.47
N GLU A 210 16.42 12.24 9.83
CA GLU A 210 16.74 13.44 9.06
C GLU A 210 17.36 13.02 7.72
N ILE A 211 17.09 13.76 6.65
CA ILE A 211 17.77 13.59 5.38
C ILE A 211 18.53 14.88 5.11
N ARG A 212 19.85 14.80 5.13
CA ARG A 212 20.74 15.94 4.95
C ARG A 212 22.06 15.51 4.33
N ASP A 213 22.62 16.37 3.48
CA ASP A 213 23.94 16.20 2.85
C ASP A 213 24.10 14.85 2.14
N GLY A 214 23.03 14.37 1.46
CA GLY A 214 23.04 13.10 0.74
C GLY A 214 23.01 11.86 1.62
N LYS A 215 22.62 12.00 2.90
CA LYS A 215 22.57 10.92 3.87
C LYS A 215 21.24 10.89 4.61
N VAL A 216 20.85 9.70 5.06
CA VAL A 216 19.82 9.48 6.06
C VAL A 216 20.52 9.39 7.42
N ILE A 217 20.11 10.24 8.35
CA ILE A 217 20.65 10.33 9.71
C ILE A 217 19.57 9.84 10.68
N LEU A 218 19.87 8.77 11.39
CA LEU A 218 19.02 8.19 12.41
C LEU A 218 19.60 8.50 13.79
N LYS A 219 18.78 9.00 14.71
CA LYS A 219 19.19 9.19 16.11
C LYS A 219 18.35 8.32 17.03
N SER A 220 18.99 7.73 18.03
CA SER A 220 18.30 6.96 19.05
C SER A 220 17.36 7.85 19.87
N ARG A 221 16.33 7.21 20.47
CA ARG A 221 15.51 7.88 21.47
C ARG A 221 16.33 8.03 22.73
N THR A 222 16.42 9.26 23.22
CA THR A 222 16.87 9.55 24.57
C THR A 222 15.63 9.84 25.38
N ASP A 223 15.31 8.96 26.35
CA ASP A 223 14.26 9.19 27.34
C ASP A 223 14.63 10.32 28.27
#